data_a6d4b3d920e15c5e966c40539d313d33
#
_entry.id   a6d4b3d920e15c5e966c40539d313d33
#
_cell.length_a   1.000
_cell.length_b   1.000
_cell.length_c   1.000
_cell.angle_alpha   90.00
_cell.angle_beta   90.00
_cell.angle_gamma   90.00
#
_symmetry.space_group_name_H-M   'P 1'
#
loop_
_entity.id
_entity.type
_entity.pdbx_description
1 polymer ?
#
loop_
_entity_poly.entity_id
_entity_poly.type
_entity_poly.pdbx_seq_one_letter_code
_entity_poly.pdbx_strand_id
1 'polypeptide(L)'
;MCKVKKMYPLWGLLLSFPLWTVSCVDNKYDLDKDIDMTINVGGEHLTIPAGSSDTAYLSKIIEVEEGDILQPDAATRVYHLTKRDDIDVDPTTVKEVTISSANTDLKQELVGSGDGGSGSKTTELDVKNNLRAEASDIDEALIELGALGAKTPTSLTLAFEFLNTGNLTFGSVTAKNLEIQLPDFLMFEKGEVEEGNKLILNNEELKNAQKVLHVIGYQFGGKAEEGEIPDKNRTITINGLVTMQGQVVTSGINGSGSLTMTLDVTLEEMTANSVTGVIQPEIKAETTNIELNDLPDFLKDEETRMDITNPVILLRAENQLETPVEVDAVLTPMKGNAQIDGKEVKVGSGYGKTPVVLASGKNVIALSRTGECTIEGVTSNVKVEDINDLLETIPDDIEVDLQPVVRNEGYYTAELGRAYEMPSSYEVDVPLSFEQNLNIVYNDSVQDLNKDLNDLDKVILKKANVLLTVDNAIPLKLQLKPENVLIKDVYGNELTAVKKTIEEDKQYVTESTDGEKPVTSELVLNLTSEDTAFLSKIDRICFKLTAVPGSATGVRYCLDWLFLRLWGKQ
;
A
#
# COMPACT_ATOMS: atom_id res chain seq x y z
N MET A 1 -12.89 -31.71 42.89
CA MET A 1 -12.11 -32.03 44.10
C MET A 1 -11.31 -30.78 44.45
N CYS A 2 -11.78 -29.94 45.34
CA CYS A 2 -11.56 -29.94 46.82
C CYS A 2 -10.09 -29.83 47.15
N LYS A 3 -9.62 -28.79 47.81
CA LYS A 3 -9.83 -28.20 49.15
C LYS A 3 -8.98 -26.92 49.27
N VAL A 4 -9.43 -25.72 49.62
CA VAL A 4 -9.96 -25.14 50.92
C VAL A 4 -8.98 -25.20 52.10
N LYS A 5 -8.78 -23.96 52.62
CA LYS A 5 -8.55 -23.55 54.03
C LYS A 5 -7.08 -23.28 54.44
N LYS A 6 -6.74 -22.18 55.12
CA LYS A 6 -7.26 -21.49 56.35
C LYS A 6 -6.59 -20.12 56.46
N MET A 7 -7.10 -19.03 56.74
CA MET A 7 -7.80 -18.28 57.79
C MET A 7 -7.15 -18.19 59.21
N TYR A 8 -6.78 -16.90 59.52
CA TYR A 8 -6.89 -16.09 60.77
C TYR A 8 -5.69 -16.08 61.77
N PRO A 9 -5.58 -15.11 62.68
CA PRO A 9 -6.28 -13.84 62.87
C PRO A 9 -5.41 -12.62 63.27
N LEU A 10 -5.87 -11.40 62.99
CA LEU A 10 -6.31 -10.30 63.87
C LEU A 10 -5.47 -9.97 65.12
N TRP A 11 -5.09 -8.69 65.22
CA TRP A 11 -5.09 -7.71 66.32
C TRP A 11 -4.18 -6.57 65.88
N GLY A 12 -4.54 -5.36 65.58
CA GLY A 12 -5.31 -4.38 66.34
C GLY A 12 -4.35 -3.34 66.93
N LEU A 13 -4.21 -2.18 66.27
CA LEU A 13 -3.88 -0.93 66.97
C LEU A 13 -4.37 0.27 66.14
N LEU A 14 -5.39 0.91 66.71
CA LEU A 14 -5.85 2.26 66.31
C LEU A 14 -4.70 3.24 66.59
N LEU A 15 -4.27 3.97 65.52
CA LEU A 15 -3.68 5.29 65.70
C LEU A 15 -4.28 6.20 64.63
N SER A 16 -5.06 7.13 65.10
CA SER A 16 -5.66 8.25 64.37
C SER A 16 -4.57 9.08 63.69
N PHE A 17 -4.57 9.10 62.37
CA PHE A 17 -3.88 10.12 61.58
C PHE A 17 -4.94 10.92 60.79
N PRO A 18 -4.83 12.24 60.76
CA PRO A 18 -5.79 13.08 60.06
C PRO A 18 -5.67 12.86 58.56
N LEU A 19 -6.86 12.79 57.93
CA LEU A 19 -6.96 12.83 56.44
C LEU A 19 -6.38 14.15 55.94
N TRP A 20 -5.16 14.08 55.45
CA TRP A 20 -4.72 15.08 54.48
C TRP A 20 -5.21 14.60 53.14
N THR A 21 -6.14 15.34 52.56
CA THR A 21 -6.50 15.23 51.17
C THR A 21 -5.30 15.63 50.36
N VAL A 22 -4.54 14.66 49.91
CA VAL A 22 -3.51 14.88 48.87
C VAL A 22 -4.30 15.06 47.60
N SER A 23 -4.48 16.31 47.23
CA SER A 23 -4.76 16.68 45.85
C SER A 23 -3.62 16.14 45.00
N CYS A 24 -3.91 15.26 44.06
CA CYS A 24 -2.94 14.91 43.04
C CYS A 24 -2.67 16.14 42.18
N VAL A 25 -1.65 16.90 42.54
CA VAL A 25 -0.97 17.79 41.64
C VAL A 25 -0.03 16.90 40.84
N ASP A 26 -0.17 16.94 39.53
CA ASP A 26 0.70 16.24 38.60
C ASP A 26 2.15 16.73 38.83
N ASN A 27 2.96 15.92 39.54
CA ASN A 27 4.32 16.24 39.98
C ASN A 27 5.34 16.16 38.82
N LYS A 28 4.94 16.50 37.60
CA LYS A 28 5.88 16.57 36.45
C LYS A 28 6.78 17.81 36.49
N TYR A 29 6.48 18.79 37.37
CA TYR A 29 7.28 20.01 37.55
C TYR A 29 7.48 20.26 39.06
N ASP A 30 8.63 19.81 39.58
CA ASP A 30 9.03 20.10 40.94
C ASP A 30 9.60 21.52 41.03
N LEU A 31 8.76 22.48 41.38
CA LEU A 31 9.10 23.90 41.54
C LEU A 31 9.44 24.24 43.03
N ASP A 32 9.61 23.24 43.90
CA ASP A 32 9.91 23.44 45.33
C ASP A 32 11.38 23.77 45.66
N LYS A 33 12.13 24.32 44.71
CA LYS A 33 13.47 24.86 45.02
C LYS A 33 13.40 26.37 45.13
N ASP A 34 13.89 26.86 46.29
CA ASP A 34 14.00 28.26 46.65
C ASP A 34 14.39 29.16 45.46
N ILE A 35 13.49 30.03 45.06
CA ILE A 35 13.77 31.09 44.10
C ILE A 35 14.61 32.14 44.81
N ASP A 36 15.91 32.25 44.46
CA ASP A 36 16.76 33.34 44.95
C ASP A 36 16.33 34.65 44.26
N MET A 37 15.43 35.36 44.92
CA MET A 37 14.96 36.68 44.50
C MET A 37 15.94 37.76 44.96
N THR A 38 17.04 37.88 44.27
CA THR A 38 17.93 39.02 44.51
C THR A 38 17.32 40.26 43.83
N ILE A 39 16.58 41.05 44.61
CA ILE A 39 16.03 42.36 44.17
C ILE A 39 17.16 43.37 44.14
N ASN A 40 17.68 43.69 42.97
CA ASN A 40 18.65 44.77 42.79
C ASN A 40 17.88 46.10 42.66
N VAL A 41 17.66 46.79 43.75
CA VAL A 41 17.06 48.14 43.78
C VAL A 41 18.15 49.19 43.54
N GLY A 42 18.42 49.49 42.29
CA GLY A 42 19.44 50.49 41.94
C GLY A 42 19.25 50.96 40.49
N GLY A 43 18.30 51.90 40.27
CA GLY A 43 18.06 52.48 38.98
C GLY A 43 16.56 52.56 38.61
N GLU A 44 16.23 53.12 37.45
CA GLU A 44 14.84 53.24 36.97
C GLU A 44 14.13 51.93 36.65
N HIS A 45 14.80 50.76 36.87
CA HIS A 45 14.34 49.45 36.49
C HIS A 45 14.54 48.43 37.60
N LEU A 46 13.52 47.66 37.93
CA LEU A 46 13.60 46.49 38.78
C LEU A 46 13.81 45.27 37.87
N THR A 47 14.86 44.48 38.10
CA THR A 47 15.07 43.21 37.38
C THR A 47 14.66 42.05 38.30
N ILE A 48 13.69 41.29 37.87
CA ILE A 48 13.19 40.11 38.60
C ILE A 48 13.76 38.90 37.89
N PRO A 49 14.62 38.08 38.55
CA PRO A 49 14.98 36.80 38.02
C PRO A 49 13.74 35.89 38.09
N ALA A 50 13.18 35.53 36.94
CA ALA A 50 12.21 34.47 36.88
C ALA A 50 12.98 33.17 37.10
N GLY A 51 12.56 32.36 38.08
CA GLY A 51 13.26 31.18 38.54
C GLY A 51 13.73 30.21 37.45
N SER A 52 14.56 29.26 37.83
CA SER A 52 15.02 28.21 36.94
C SER A 52 13.96 27.14 36.80
N SER A 53 13.60 26.78 35.58
CA SER A 53 12.92 25.50 35.36
C SER A 53 13.94 24.34 35.38
N ASP A 54 13.51 23.16 35.86
CA ASP A 54 14.30 21.94 35.71
C ASP A 54 14.53 21.64 34.22
N THR A 55 15.65 20.96 33.94
CA THR A 55 16.01 20.54 32.58
C THR A 55 14.90 19.67 31.98
N ALA A 56 14.20 20.21 31.01
CA ALA A 56 13.27 19.41 30.25
C ALA A 56 14.06 18.53 29.27
N TYR A 57 14.15 17.24 29.59
CA TYR A 57 14.69 16.25 28.67
C TYR A 57 13.55 15.76 27.76
N LEU A 58 13.80 15.64 26.46
CA LEU A 58 12.82 15.05 25.56
C LEU A 58 12.41 13.63 26.02
N SER A 59 13.35 12.87 26.56
CA SER A 59 13.10 11.56 27.18
C SER A 59 12.25 11.59 28.46
N LYS A 60 12.02 12.77 29.05
CA LYS A 60 11.07 12.97 30.16
C LYS A 60 9.70 13.48 29.68
N ILE A 61 9.65 14.06 28.49
CA ILE A 61 8.42 14.53 27.83
C ILE A 61 7.80 13.38 27.04
N ILE A 62 8.65 12.53 26.45
CA ILE A 62 8.25 11.34 25.70
C ILE A 62 8.61 10.14 26.59
N GLU A 63 7.65 9.67 27.37
CA GLU A 63 7.75 8.36 28.02
C GLU A 63 7.52 7.30 26.94
N VAL A 64 8.59 6.68 26.43
CA VAL A 64 8.53 5.63 25.41
C VAL A 64 8.47 4.28 26.11
N GLU A 65 7.38 3.55 25.95
CA GLU A 65 7.25 2.15 26.34
C GLU A 65 7.58 1.23 25.15
N GLU A 66 7.95 -0.03 25.45
CA GLU A 66 8.20 -1.02 24.41
C GLU A 66 6.88 -1.31 23.67
N GLY A 67 6.82 -1.01 22.38
CA GLY A 67 5.63 -1.15 21.54
C GLY A 67 4.92 0.16 21.17
N ASP A 68 5.37 1.29 21.72
CA ASP A 68 4.87 2.60 21.30
C ASP A 68 5.23 2.88 19.83
N ILE A 69 4.43 3.73 19.17
CA ILE A 69 4.68 4.12 17.78
C ILE A 69 5.94 4.98 17.61
N LEU A 70 6.41 5.60 18.67
CA LEU A 70 7.62 6.42 18.69
C LEU A 70 8.74 5.69 19.43
N GLN A 71 9.77 5.27 18.70
CA GLN A 71 10.90 4.51 19.24
C GLN A 71 12.25 5.16 18.89
N PRO A 72 13.25 5.18 19.79
CA PRO A 72 14.58 5.63 19.46
C PRO A 72 15.35 4.56 18.68
N ASP A 73 15.95 4.92 17.56
CA ASP A 73 16.94 4.09 16.88
C ASP A 73 18.24 4.03 17.67
N ALA A 74 18.69 2.83 18.04
CA ALA A 74 19.83 2.63 18.92
C ALA A 74 21.17 3.08 18.31
N ALA A 75 21.30 3.11 16.99
CA ALA A 75 22.53 3.48 16.28
C ALA A 75 22.64 4.98 16.04
N THR A 76 21.54 5.59 15.57
CA THR A 76 21.50 7.02 15.22
C THR A 76 21.01 7.89 16.37
N ARG A 77 20.31 7.32 17.36
CA ARG A 77 19.60 8.00 18.45
C ARG A 77 18.49 8.95 17.97
N VAL A 78 18.10 8.83 16.71
CA VAL A 78 16.94 9.52 16.16
C VAL A 78 15.69 8.78 16.58
N TYR A 79 14.66 9.49 17.02
CA TYR A 79 13.35 8.89 17.22
C TYR A 79 12.71 8.61 15.87
N HIS A 80 12.17 7.40 15.71
CA HIS A 80 11.38 7.00 14.56
C HIS A 80 9.93 6.80 14.98
N LEU A 81 9.02 7.40 14.25
CA LEU A 81 7.61 7.06 14.32
C LEU A 81 7.42 5.84 13.42
N THR A 82 7.07 4.71 14.03
CA THR A 82 6.90 3.44 13.32
C THR A 82 5.49 2.90 13.54
N LYS A 83 4.80 2.56 12.47
CA LYS A 83 3.49 1.91 12.50
C LYS A 83 3.43 0.87 11.42
N ARG A 84 2.91 -0.31 11.75
CA ARG A 84 2.71 -1.38 10.78
C ARG A 84 1.36 -2.00 10.99
N ASP A 85 0.66 -2.29 9.86
CA ASP A 85 -0.58 -3.05 9.88
C ASP A 85 -0.77 -3.77 8.55
N ASP A 86 -1.72 -4.70 8.51
CA ASP A 86 -2.08 -5.43 7.31
C ASP A 86 -3.07 -4.61 6.45
N ILE A 87 -3.11 -4.92 5.16
CA ILE A 87 -4.06 -4.35 4.19
C ILE A 87 -4.91 -5.49 3.68
N ASP A 88 -6.22 -5.37 3.84
CA ASP A 88 -7.16 -6.36 3.36
C ASP A 88 -7.34 -6.23 1.84
N VAL A 89 -6.97 -7.30 1.12
CA VAL A 89 -7.12 -7.42 -0.33
C VAL A 89 -7.93 -8.68 -0.63
N ASP A 90 -9.04 -8.52 -1.32
CA ASP A 90 -9.89 -9.64 -1.70
C ASP A 90 -9.17 -10.62 -2.63
N PRO A 91 -9.30 -11.95 -2.42
CA PRO A 91 -8.77 -12.93 -3.37
C PRO A 91 -9.42 -12.76 -4.74
N THR A 92 -8.58 -12.76 -5.76
CA THR A 92 -9.01 -12.62 -7.16
C THR A 92 -9.08 -13.98 -7.84
N THR A 93 -10.14 -14.25 -8.59
CA THR A 93 -10.33 -15.50 -9.34
C THR A 93 -10.75 -15.19 -10.77
N VAL A 94 -10.09 -15.82 -11.74
CA VAL A 94 -10.51 -15.81 -13.15
C VAL A 94 -11.21 -17.13 -13.43
N LYS A 95 -12.43 -17.09 -13.98
CA LYS A 95 -13.25 -18.30 -14.20
C LYS A 95 -12.65 -19.23 -15.23
N GLU A 96 -12.93 -20.54 -15.09
CA GLU A 96 -12.63 -21.55 -16.12
C GLU A 96 -13.37 -21.21 -17.42
N VAL A 97 -12.73 -21.49 -18.55
CA VAL A 97 -13.32 -21.32 -19.88
C VAL A 97 -13.76 -22.67 -20.41
N THR A 98 -15.02 -22.77 -20.79
CA THR A 98 -15.57 -23.97 -21.41
C THR A 98 -15.78 -23.75 -22.91
N ILE A 99 -15.21 -24.65 -23.73
CA ILE A 99 -15.38 -24.68 -25.17
C ILE A 99 -16.36 -25.80 -25.50
N SER A 100 -17.42 -25.46 -26.20
CA SER A 100 -18.48 -26.40 -26.57
C SER A 100 -17.98 -27.54 -27.45
N SER A 101 -18.65 -28.69 -27.40
CA SER A 101 -18.45 -29.76 -28.38
C SER A 101 -18.71 -29.28 -29.81
N ALA A 102 -18.01 -29.85 -30.76
CA ALA A 102 -18.11 -29.51 -32.16
C ALA A 102 -18.12 -30.77 -33.04
N ASN A 103 -18.83 -30.74 -34.14
CA ASN A 103 -18.80 -31.81 -35.12
C ASN A 103 -18.75 -31.27 -36.54
N THR A 104 -18.19 -32.07 -37.41
CA THR A 104 -18.21 -31.84 -38.87
C THR A 104 -18.07 -33.17 -39.59
N ASP A 105 -18.54 -33.22 -40.86
CA ASP A 105 -18.45 -34.42 -41.70
C ASP A 105 -17.84 -34.08 -43.06
N LEU A 106 -17.02 -35.01 -43.58
CA LEU A 106 -16.43 -34.95 -44.90
C LEU A 106 -16.94 -36.12 -45.72
N LYS A 107 -17.64 -35.86 -46.84
CA LYS A 107 -18.29 -36.89 -47.64
C LYS A 107 -17.66 -36.99 -49.03
N GLN A 108 -17.40 -38.23 -49.45
CA GLN A 108 -16.88 -38.55 -50.77
C GLN A 108 -17.59 -39.78 -51.35
N GLU A 109 -18.07 -39.64 -52.57
CA GLU A 109 -18.57 -40.81 -53.34
C GLU A 109 -17.37 -41.61 -53.86
N LEU A 110 -17.23 -42.87 -53.43
CA LEU A 110 -16.19 -43.80 -53.84
C LEU A 110 -16.56 -44.59 -55.09
N VAL A 111 -17.82 -45.00 -55.18
CA VAL A 111 -18.38 -45.70 -56.36
C VAL A 111 -19.67 -45.02 -56.77
N GLY A 112 -19.72 -44.55 -58.00
CA GLY A 112 -20.92 -43.91 -58.56
C GLY A 112 -21.92 -44.95 -59.09
N SER A 113 -23.20 -44.57 -59.18
CA SER A 113 -24.29 -45.45 -59.60
C SER A 113 -24.14 -46.01 -61.02
N GLY A 114 -23.29 -45.40 -61.88
CA GLY A 114 -22.96 -45.89 -63.22
C GLY A 114 -21.74 -46.80 -63.31
N ASP A 115 -20.95 -46.94 -62.22
CA ASP A 115 -19.70 -47.70 -62.16
C ASP A 115 -19.90 -49.17 -61.78
N GLY A 116 -21.11 -49.71 -61.92
CA GLY A 116 -21.46 -51.11 -61.58
C GLY A 116 -20.53 -52.11 -62.26
N GLY A 117 -20.00 -53.05 -61.48
CA GLY A 117 -19.07 -54.10 -61.93
C GLY A 117 -18.50 -54.88 -60.76
N SER A 118 -17.58 -55.79 -61.06
CA SER A 118 -16.84 -56.53 -60.05
C SER A 118 -15.37 -56.15 -60.10
N GLY A 119 -14.73 -55.90 -58.89
CA GLY A 119 -13.32 -55.60 -58.86
C GLY A 119 -12.89 -54.60 -57.74
N SER A 120 -11.92 -53.76 -58.04
CA SER A 120 -11.45 -52.72 -57.16
C SER A 120 -11.41 -51.37 -57.89
N LYS A 121 -11.63 -50.28 -57.16
CA LYS A 121 -11.55 -48.92 -57.66
C LYS A 121 -10.69 -48.06 -56.74
N THR A 122 -9.80 -47.27 -57.32
CA THR A 122 -9.06 -46.24 -56.61
C THR A 122 -9.77 -44.89 -56.80
N THR A 123 -10.01 -44.21 -55.68
CA THR A 123 -10.66 -42.88 -55.68
C THR A 123 -9.74 -41.86 -55.06
N GLU A 124 -9.50 -40.77 -55.76
CA GLU A 124 -8.82 -39.60 -55.23
C GLU A 124 -9.76 -38.82 -54.32
N LEU A 125 -9.23 -38.40 -53.19
CA LEU A 125 -9.95 -37.57 -52.21
C LEU A 125 -9.35 -36.18 -52.14
N ASP A 126 -10.24 -35.14 -52.13
CA ASP A 126 -9.93 -33.76 -51.88
C ASP A 126 -11.20 -33.11 -51.32
N VAL A 127 -11.41 -33.34 -50.04
CA VAL A 127 -12.65 -32.91 -49.36
C VAL A 127 -12.25 -32.05 -48.15
N LYS A 128 -13.03 -31.03 -47.88
CA LYS A 128 -12.82 -30.13 -46.78
C LYS A 128 -14.13 -29.66 -46.16
N ASN A 129 -14.12 -29.42 -44.87
CA ASN A 129 -15.24 -28.82 -44.15
C ASN A 129 -14.73 -28.08 -42.91
N ASN A 130 -15.53 -27.19 -42.36
CA ASN A 130 -15.18 -26.43 -41.18
C ASN A 130 -15.64 -27.16 -39.90
N LEU A 131 -14.74 -27.22 -38.92
CA LEU A 131 -15.05 -27.59 -37.54
C LEU A 131 -15.23 -26.29 -36.76
N ARG A 132 -16.41 -26.08 -36.13
CA ARG A 132 -16.73 -24.85 -35.41
C ARG A 132 -17.10 -25.15 -33.96
N ALA A 133 -16.37 -24.55 -33.02
CA ALA A 133 -16.65 -24.56 -31.62
C ALA A 133 -16.89 -23.14 -31.09
N GLU A 134 -17.52 -23.03 -29.94
CA GLU A 134 -17.77 -21.73 -29.29
C GLU A 134 -17.40 -21.79 -27.82
N ALA A 135 -16.85 -20.70 -27.30
CA ALA A 135 -16.72 -20.44 -25.88
C ALA A 135 -17.53 -19.19 -25.54
N SER A 136 -18.42 -19.31 -24.57
CA SER A 136 -19.30 -18.23 -24.09
C SER A 136 -19.05 -17.94 -22.62
N ASP A 137 -19.59 -16.82 -22.13
CA ASP A 137 -19.47 -16.39 -20.72
C ASP A 137 -18.03 -16.27 -20.25
N ILE A 138 -17.13 -15.89 -21.15
CA ILE A 138 -15.71 -15.70 -20.85
C ILE A 138 -15.55 -14.57 -19.83
N ASP A 139 -14.75 -14.81 -18.80
CA ASP A 139 -14.51 -13.88 -17.71
C ASP A 139 -14.04 -12.50 -18.21
N GLU A 140 -14.52 -11.42 -17.59
CA GLU A 140 -14.16 -10.04 -17.94
C GLU A 140 -12.65 -9.75 -17.77
N ALA A 141 -11.99 -10.49 -16.89
CA ALA A 141 -10.54 -10.41 -16.68
C ALA A 141 -9.72 -10.84 -17.91
N LEU A 142 -10.29 -11.66 -18.80
CA LEU A 142 -9.62 -12.11 -20.01
C LEU A 142 -9.88 -11.14 -21.15
N ILE A 143 -8.88 -10.42 -21.61
CA ILE A 143 -8.98 -9.42 -22.68
C ILE A 143 -8.69 -10.05 -24.05
N GLU A 144 -7.64 -10.88 -24.12
CA GLU A 144 -7.21 -11.56 -25.34
C GLU A 144 -6.67 -12.95 -24.98
N LEU A 145 -7.01 -13.96 -25.80
CA LEU A 145 -6.53 -15.33 -25.62
C LEU A 145 -5.38 -15.63 -26.59
N GLY A 146 -4.24 -16.06 -26.04
CA GLY A 146 -3.14 -16.62 -26.80
C GLY A 146 -3.18 -18.15 -26.85
N ALA A 147 -3.44 -18.78 -25.72
CA ALA A 147 -3.63 -20.22 -25.61
C ALA A 147 -4.53 -20.60 -24.43
N LEU A 148 -5.20 -21.74 -24.52
CA LEU A 148 -5.96 -22.38 -23.44
C LEU A 148 -5.45 -23.79 -23.22
N GLY A 149 -5.15 -24.16 -21.99
CA GLY A 149 -4.77 -25.52 -21.62
C GLY A 149 -5.96 -26.28 -21.02
N ALA A 150 -6.17 -27.50 -21.48
CA ALA A 150 -7.26 -28.35 -20.99
C ALA A 150 -7.02 -28.80 -19.55
N LYS A 151 -8.05 -28.78 -18.72
CA LYS A 151 -8.05 -29.33 -17.35
C LYS A 151 -7.77 -30.83 -17.36
N THR A 152 -8.35 -31.50 -18.34
CA THR A 152 -8.09 -32.89 -18.70
C THR A 152 -8.14 -32.98 -20.22
N PRO A 153 -7.28 -33.78 -20.88
CA PRO A 153 -7.36 -33.97 -22.30
C PRO A 153 -8.76 -34.37 -22.73
N THR A 154 -9.29 -33.76 -23.79
CA THR A 154 -10.58 -34.09 -24.38
C THR A 154 -10.41 -34.90 -25.66
N SER A 155 -11.41 -35.65 -26.07
CA SER A 155 -11.33 -36.54 -27.22
C SER A 155 -11.76 -35.86 -28.51
N LEU A 156 -10.93 -35.97 -29.55
CA LEU A 156 -11.33 -35.75 -30.94
C LEU A 156 -11.42 -37.11 -31.63
N THR A 157 -12.64 -37.48 -32.02
CA THR A 157 -12.93 -38.75 -32.64
C THR A 157 -13.09 -38.59 -34.16
N LEU A 158 -12.38 -39.45 -34.91
CA LEU A 158 -12.45 -39.58 -36.35
C LEU A 158 -13.07 -40.95 -36.66
N ALA A 159 -14.30 -40.99 -37.19
CA ALA A 159 -15.00 -42.21 -37.50
C ALA A 159 -15.32 -42.30 -39.00
N PHE A 160 -14.98 -43.42 -39.62
CA PHE A 160 -15.27 -43.68 -41.02
C PHE A 160 -16.56 -44.46 -41.15
N GLU A 161 -17.55 -43.88 -41.81
CA GLU A 161 -18.83 -44.48 -42.10
C GLU A 161 -19.02 -44.70 -43.60
N PHE A 162 -19.73 -45.77 -43.96
CA PHE A 162 -19.94 -46.14 -45.35
C PHE A 162 -21.43 -46.37 -45.62
N LEU A 163 -21.96 -45.66 -46.54
CA LEU A 163 -23.35 -45.81 -47.00
C LEU A 163 -23.35 -46.30 -48.43
N ASN A 164 -23.88 -47.50 -48.64
CA ASN A 164 -24.11 -48.06 -49.95
C ASN A 164 -25.60 -48.01 -50.32
N THR A 165 -25.88 -47.83 -51.61
CA THR A 165 -27.23 -47.81 -52.16
C THR A 165 -27.40 -48.92 -53.18
N GLY A 166 -28.66 -49.25 -53.54
CA GLY A 166 -28.97 -50.31 -54.47
C GLY A 166 -28.66 -51.68 -53.94
N ASN A 167 -28.08 -52.56 -54.75
CA ASN A 167 -27.59 -53.88 -54.38
C ASN A 167 -26.07 -53.97 -54.41
N LEU A 168 -25.39 -52.82 -54.34
CA LEU A 168 -23.93 -52.77 -54.28
C LEU A 168 -23.43 -53.31 -52.94
N THR A 169 -22.45 -54.20 -53.05
CA THR A 169 -21.67 -54.72 -51.89
C THR A 169 -20.18 -54.43 -52.10
N PHE A 170 -19.42 -54.29 -51.03
CA PHE A 170 -17.95 -54.10 -51.09
C PHE A 170 -17.29 -54.91 -49.99
N GLY A 171 -16.05 -55.30 -50.21
CA GLY A 171 -15.23 -56.04 -49.24
C GLY A 171 -14.53 -55.11 -48.25
N SER A 172 -13.58 -54.31 -48.75
CA SER A 172 -12.75 -53.40 -47.96
C SER A 172 -12.60 -52.02 -48.58
N VAL A 173 -12.28 -51.02 -47.78
CA VAL A 173 -11.81 -49.69 -48.20
C VAL A 173 -10.49 -49.43 -47.47
N THR A 174 -9.41 -49.35 -48.25
CA THR A 174 -8.07 -49.21 -47.69
C THR A 174 -7.49 -47.83 -48.03
N ALA A 175 -6.96 -47.13 -47.04
CA ALA A 175 -6.27 -45.86 -47.21
C ALA A 175 -4.95 -46.05 -47.97
N LYS A 176 -4.62 -45.14 -48.89
CA LYS A 176 -3.33 -45.10 -49.58
C LYS A 176 -2.82 -43.64 -49.57
N ASN A 177 -1.87 -43.37 -48.66
CA ASN A 177 -1.36 -42.03 -48.39
C ASN A 177 -2.52 -41.02 -48.15
N LEU A 178 -3.45 -41.41 -47.30
CA LEU A 178 -4.55 -40.56 -46.90
C LEU A 178 -4.10 -39.63 -45.80
N GLU A 179 -4.07 -38.32 -46.07
CA GLU A 179 -3.75 -37.28 -45.11
C GLU A 179 -5.07 -36.63 -44.64
N ILE A 180 -5.24 -36.57 -43.33
CA ILE A 180 -6.28 -35.79 -42.66
C ILE A 180 -5.58 -34.64 -41.96
N GLN A 181 -5.81 -33.41 -42.44
CA GLN A 181 -5.33 -32.19 -41.82
C GLN A 181 -6.38 -31.70 -40.84
N LEU A 182 -6.02 -31.60 -39.56
CA LEU A 182 -6.86 -31.08 -38.50
C LEU A 182 -6.58 -29.59 -38.26
N PRO A 183 -7.52 -28.82 -37.67
CA PRO A 183 -7.34 -27.40 -37.42
C PRO A 183 -6.06 -27.06 -36.66
N ASP A 184 -5.36 -26.01 -37.10
CA ASP A 184 -4.08 -25.56 -36.56
C ASP A 184 -4.20 -25.05 -35.12
N PHE A 185 -5.37 -24.63 -34.71
CA PHE A 185 -5.61 -24.15 -33.33
C PHE A 185 -5.66 -25.28 -32.30
N LEU A 186 -5.81 -26.55 -32.70
CA LEU A 186 -5.84 -27.68 -31.77
C LEU A 186 -4.44 -28.08 -31.33
N MET A 187 -4.26 -28.30 -30.05
CA MET A 187 -3.04 -28.84 -29.45
C MET A 187 -3.28 -30.29 -29.05
N PHE A 188 -2.48 -31.22 -29.57
CA PHE A 188 -2.62 -32.65 -29.33
C PHE A 188 -1.54 -33.20 -28.37
N GLU A 189 -1.80 -34.36 -27.76
CA GLU A 189 -0.75 -35.07 -27.07
C GLU A 189 0.40 -35.44 -28.01
N LYS A 190 1.60 -35.51 -27.46
CA LYS A 190 2.81 -35.69 -28.25
C LYS A 190 2.81 -37.07 -28.96
N GLY A 191 2.93 -37.00 -30.29
CA GLY A 191 3.06 -38.20 -31.14
C GLY A 191 1.76 -38.74 -31.69
N GLU A 192 0.62 -38.11 -31.41
CA GLU A 192 -0.67 -38.50 -31.98
C GLU A 192 -0.88 -37.99 -33.39
N VAL A 193 -0.29 -36.83 -33.69
CA VAL A 193 -0.32 -36.22 -35.02
C VAL A 193 1.11 -35.82 -35.43
N GLU A 194 1.32 -35.69 -36.74
CA GLU A 194 2.57 -35.14 -37.31
C GLU A 194 2.56 -33.60 -37.28
N GLU A 195 3.71 -32.98 -37.63
CA GLU A 195 3.84 -31.53 -37.69
C GLU A 195 2.74 -30.89 -38.56
N GLY A 196 2.12 -29.81 -38.02
CA GLY A 196 1.00 -29.15 -38.65
C GLY A 196 -0.34 -29.90 -38.48
N ASN A 197 -0.51 -30.64 -37.38
CA ASN A 197 -1.75 -31.37 -37.06
C ASN A 197 -2.21 -32.35 -38.14
N LYS A 198 -1.31 -33.12 -38.71
CA LYS A 198 -1.58 -34.09 -39.76
C LYS A 198 -1.68 -35.49 -39.23
N LEU A 199 -2.73 -36.21 -39.62
CA LEU A 199 -2.84 -37.67 -39.42
C LEU A 199 -2.71 -38.35 -40.78
N ILE A 200 -1.67 -39.22 -40.93
CA ILE A 200 -1.40 -39.94 -42.17
C ILE A 200 -1.79 -41.38 -41.99
N LEU A 201 -2.74 -41.84 -42.80
CA LEU A 201 -3.19 -43.24 -42.84
C LEU A 201 -2.68 -43.90 -44.13
N ASN A 202 -1.92 -44.98 -43.99
CA ASN A 202 -1.34 -45.67 -45.13
C ASN A 202 -1.44 -47.16 -44.96
N ASN A 203 -2.08 -47.82 -45.95
CA ASN A 203 -2.39 -49.26 -45.94
C ASN A 203 -3.29 -49.70 -44.78
N GLU A 204 -4.11 -48.78 -44.25
CA GLU A 204 -5.07 -49.07 -43.19
C GLU A 204 -6.46 -49.34 -43.74
N GLU A 205 -7.16 -50.36 -43.19
CA GLU A 205 -8.56 -50.63 -43.49
C GLU A 205 -9.45 -49.61 -42.80
N LEU A 206 -10.28 -48.89 -43.57
CA LEU A 206 -11.14 -47.84 -43.08
C LEU A 206 -12.54 -48.32 -42.67
N LYS A 207 -12.95 -49.49 -43.11
CA LYS A 207 -14.30 -49.99 -42.81
C LYS A 207 -14.41 -50.29 -41.30
N ASN A 208 -15.31 -49.54 -40.61
CA ASN A 208 -15.47 -49.54 -39.17
C ASN A 208 -14.24 -49.02 -38.42
N ALA A 209 -13.35 -48.24 -39.07
CA ALA A 209 -12.19 -47.66 -38.40
C ALA A 209 -12.60 -46.42 -37.62
N GLN A 210 -12.05 -46.28 -36.44
CA GLN A 210 -12.15 -45.12 -35.56
C GLN A 210 -10.78 -44.80 -35.01
N LYS A 211 -10.43 -43.52 -35.02
CA LYS A 211 -9.24 -42.98 -34.37
C LYS A 211 -9.70 -42.00 -33.31
N VAL A 212 -9.13 -42.05 -32.13
CA VAL A 212 -9.35 -41.11 -31.05
C VAL A 212 -8.01 -40.39 -30.78
N LEU A 213 -8.03 -39.10 -30.85
CA LEU A 213 -6.92 -38.23 -30.55
C LEU A 213 -7.23 -37.41 -29.29
N HIS A 214 -6.20 -37.08 -28.51
CA HIS A 214 -6.36 -36.34 -27.25
C HIS A 214 -5.96 -34.87 -27.43
N VAL A 215 -6.94 -33.98 -27.33
CA VAL A 215 -6.74 -32.54 -27.39
C VAL A 215 -6.40 -32.03 -25.99
N ILE A 216 -5.22 -31.44 -25.85
CA ILE A 216 -4.69 -30.89 -24.59
C ILE A 216 -4.89 -29.39 -24.48
N GLY A 217 -5.41 -28.72 -25.49
CA GLY A 217 -5.66 -27.28 -25.47
C GLY A 217 -5.92 -26.67 -26.85
N TYR A 218 -5.99 -25.34 -26.82
CA TYR A 218 -6.19 -24.49 -28.00
C TYR A 218 -5.11 -23.43 -28.06
N GLN A 219 -4.62 -23.12 -29.26
CA GLN A 219 -3.68 -22.05 -29.53
C GLN A 219 -4.23 -21.13 -30.61
N PHE A 220 -4.29 -19.83 -30.31
CA PHE A 220 -4.90 -18.82 -31.18
C PHE A 220 -3.88 -18.12 -32.12
N GLY A 221 -2.73 -18.73 -32.35
CA GLY A 221 -1.77 -18.32 -33.40
C GLY A 221 -1.14 -16.94 -33.28
N GLY A 222 -1.42 -16.19 -32.24
CA GLY A 222 -0.93 -14.81 -32.07
C GLY A 222 -1.50 -13.83 -33.11
N LYS A 223 -2.59 -14.18 -33.79
CA LYS A 223 -3.38 -13.25 -34.60
C LYS A 223 -4.44 -12.66 -33.67
N ALA A 224 -4.33 -11.38 -33.37
CA ALA A 224 -5.26 -10.64 -32.52
C ALA A 224 -6.73 -10.88 -32.87
N GLU A 225 -7.04 -11.05 -34.15
CA GLU A 225 -8.40 -11.28 -34.63
C GLU A 225 -9.02 -12.63 -34.22
N GLU A 226 -8.20 -13.63 -33.86
CA GLU A 226 -8.69 -14.96 -33.47
C GLU A 226 -8.84 -15.13 -31.95
N GLY A 227 -8.06 -14.38 -31.17
CA GLY A 227 -8.07 -14.42 -29.69
C GLY A 227 -8.77 -13.25 -29.03
N GLU A 228 -9.19 -12.24 -29.79
CA GLU A 228 -9.89 -11.06 -29.28
C GLU A 228 -11.30 -11.42 -28.79
N ILE A 229 -11.60 -11.03 -27.55
CA ILE A 229 -12.88 -11.32 -26.92
C ILE A 229 -13.80 -10.11 -27.06
N PRO A 230 -14.95 -10.23 -27.77
CA PRO A 230 -15.87 -9.10 -27.90
C PRO A 230 -16.51 -8.69 -26.58
N ASP A 231 -16.46 -7.41 -26.22
CA ASP A 231 -16.97 -6.86 -24.95
C ASP A 231 -18.48 -7.14 -24.72
N LYS A 232 -19.27 -7.16 -25.79
CA LYS A 232 -20.74 -7.20 -25.66
C LYS A 232 -21.34 -8.53 -25.25
N ASN A 233 -20.73 -9.65 -25.63
CA ASN A 233 -21.29 -10.98 -25.42
C ASN A 233 -20.30 -11.97 -24.79
N ARG A 234 -19.05 -11.58 -24.63
CA ARG A 234 -17.99 -12.39 -24.05
C ARG A 234 -17.96 -13.81 -24.63
N THR A 235 -18.13 -13.91 -25.96
CA THR A 235 -18.20 -15.17 -26.70
C THR A 235 -17.24 -15.10 -27.87
N ILE A 236 -16.43 -16.14 -28.03
CA ILE A 236 -15.58 -16.34 -29.20
C ILE A 236 -16.09 -17.53 -30.02
N THR A 237 -15.95 -17.43 -31.32
CA THR A 237 -16.18 -18.54 -32.24
C THR A 237 -14.85 -19.00 -32.79
N ILE A 238 -14.53 -20.26 -32.54
CA ILE A 238 -13.32 -20.92 -33.01
C ILE A 238 -13.69 -21.73 -34.27
N ASN A 239 -13.08 -21.39 -35.40
CA ASN A 239 -13.41 -21.99 -36.67
C ASN A 239 -12.16 -22.44 -37.41
N GLY A 240 -12.07 -23.71 -37.71
CA GLY A 240 -10.92 -24.30 -38.37
C GLY A 240 -11.27 -25.30 -39.45
N LEU A 241 -10.43 -25.39 -40.46
CA LEU A 241 -10.63 -26.27 -41.61
C LEU A 241 -10.12 -27.68 -41.30
N VAL A 242 -10.96 -28.67 -41.55
CA VAL A 242 -10.57 -30.08 -41.64
C VAL A 242 -10.49 -30.44 -43.12
N THR A 243 -9.39 -31.05 -43.56
CA THR A 243 -9.24 -31.52 -44.93
C THR A 243 -8.91 -33.00 -44.96
N MET A 244 -9.37 -33.69 -45.99
CA MET A 244 -9.06 -35.12 -46.23
C MET A 244 -8.60 -35.24 -47.69
N GLN A 245 -7.30 -35.53 -47.88
CA GLN A 245 -6.63 -35.61 -49.17
C GLN A 245 -5.87 -36.92 -49.33
N GLY A 246 -5.79 -37.44 -50.55
CA GLY A 246 -5.06 -38.69 -50.87
C GLY A 246 -5.90 -39.69 -51.65
N GLN A 247 -5.66 -40.97 -51.46
CA GLN A 247 -6.31 -42.02 -52.19
C GLN A 247 -6.90 -43.10 -51.25
N VAL A 248 -8.03 -43.65 -51.68
CA VAL A 248 -8.57 -44.87 -51.08
C VAL A 248 -8.79 -45.92 -52.19
N VAL A 249 -8.58 -47.19 -51.81
CA VAL A 249 -8.82 -48.32 -52.68
C VAL A 249 -10.01 -49.10 -52.15
N THR A 250 -11.12 -49.10 -52.87
CA THR A 250 -12.28 -49.94 -52.60
C THR A 250 -12.13 -51.27 -53.33
N SER A 251 -12.18 -52.38 -52.60
CA SER A 251 -12.02 -53.73 -53.16
C SER A 251 -13.23 -54.60 -52.88
N GLY A 252 -13.42 -55.67 -53.66
CA GLY A 252 -14.54 -56.56 -53.54
C GLY A 252 -15.86 -55.94 -53.92
N ILE A 253 -15.86 -54.96 -54.85
CA ILE A 253 -17.05 -54.32 -55.36
C ILE A 253 -17.85 -55.33 -56.17
N ASN A 254 -19.16 -55.44 -55.85
CA ASN A 254 -20.08 -56.31 -56.58
C ASN A 254 -21.49 -55.73 -56.54
N GLY A 255 -22.21 -55.82 -57.67
CA GLY A 255 -23.58 -55.27 -57.81
C GLY A 255 -23.61 -53.87 -58.45
N SER A 256 -24.77 -53.22 -58.32
CA SER A 256 -25.01 -51.86 -58.86
C SER A 256 -25.55 -50.93 -57.77
N GLY A 257 -25.09 -49.72 -57.77
CA GLY A 257 -25.46 -48.70 -56.80
C GLY A 257 -24.31 -47.71 -56.55
N SER A 258 -24.38 -46.92 -55.53
CA SER A 258 -23.31 -46.01 -55.13
C SER A 258 -22.76 -46.37 -53.74
N LEU A 259 -21.52 -46.01 -53.51
CA LEU A 259 -20.87 -46.10 -52.18
C LEU A 259 -20.32 -44.74 -51.82
N THR A 260 -20.80 -44.21 -50.72
CA THR A 260 -20.31 -42.95 -50.13
C THR A 260 -19.60 -43.27 -48.85
N MET A 261 -18.42 -42.69 -48.69
CA MET A 261 -17.65 -42.64 -47.43
C MET A 261 -17.90 -41.30 -46.75
N THR A 262 -18.15 -41.33 -45.48
CA THR A 262 -18.20 -40.17 -44.60
C THR A 262 -17.11 -40.31 -43.54
N LEU A 263 -16.31 -39.25 -43.37
CA LEU A 263 -15.47 -39.08 -42.19
C LEU A 263 -16.20 -38.16 -41.24
N ASP A 264 -16.71 -38.70 -40.14
CA ASP A 264 -17.27 -37.92 -39.04
C ASP A 264 -16.17 -37.50 -38.07
N VAL A 265 -16.07 -36.21 -37.82
CA VAL A 265 -15.11 -35.59 -36.90
C VAL A 265 -15.89 -35.00 -35.73
N THR A 266 -15.73 -35.58 -34.58
CA THR A 266 -16.42 -35.12 -33.36
C THR A 266 -15.40 -34.72 -32.31
N LEU A 267 -15.45 -33.47 -31.88
CA LEU A 267 -14.69 -32.92 -30.79
C LEU A 267 -15.59 -32.76 -29.57
N GLU A 268 -15.21 -33.43 -28.47
CA GLU A 268 -15.94 -33.32 -27.21
C GLU A 268 -15.71 -31.95 -26.55
N GLU A 269 -16.60 -31.58 -25.62
CA GLU A 269 -16.48 -30.37 -24.81
C GLU A 269 -15.15 -30.35 -24.03
N MET A 270 -14.51 -29.18 -23.96
CA MET A 270 -13.28 -28.98 -23.21
C MET A 270 -13.43 -27.86 -22.18
N THR A 271 -13.11 -28.16 -20.92
CA THR A 271 -12.92 -27.14 -19.90
C THR A 271 -11.43 -26.82 -19.77
N ALA A 272 -11.06 -25.55 -19.95
CA ALA A 272 -9.73 -25.06 -19.76
C ALA A 272 -9.53 -24.59 -18.31
N ASN A 273 -8.42 -24.97 -17.69
CA ASN A 273 -8.00 -24.52 -16.37
C ASN A 273 -6.71 -23.68 -16.40
N SER A 274 -6.17 -23.43 -17.59
CA SER A 274 -5.05 -22.50 -17.76
C SER A 274 -5.25 -21.65 -19.01
N VAL A 275 -4.77 -20.43 -18.95
CA VAL A 275 -4.80 -19.47 -20.05
C VAL A 275 -3.46 -18.78 -20.19
N THR A 276 -3.02 -18.54 -21.41
CA THR A 276 -1.97 -17.58 -21.74
C THR A 276 -2.60 -16.50 -22.61
N GLY A 277 -2.50 -15.24 -22.19
CA GLY A 277 -3.14 -14.13 -22.88
C GLY A 277 -2.97 -12.81 -22.16
N VAL A 278 -3.73 -11.81 -22.58
CA VAL A 278 -3.83 -10.53 -21.87
C VAL A 278 -4.87 -10.67 -20.77
N ILE A 279 -4.43 -10.60 -19.52
CA ILE A 279 -5.24 -10.88 -18.33
C ILE A 279 -5.23 -9.64 -17.45
N GLN A 280 -6.41 -9.04 -17.21
CA GLN A 280 -6.60 -7.83 -16.42
C GLN A 280 -7.72 -8.05 -15.39
N PRO A 281 -7.47 -8.84 -14.33
CA PRO A 281 -8.48 -9.07 -13.30
C PRO A 281 -8.74 -7.81 -12.47
N GLU A 282 -9.97 -7.66 -11.99
CA GLU A 282 -10.30 -6.67 -10.97
C GLU A 282 -9.72 -7.13 -9.63
N ILE A 283 -8.93 -6.25 -8.98
CA ILE A 283 -8.36 -6.48 -7.65
C ILE A 283 -8.97 -5.45 -6.72
N LYS A 284 -9.54 -5.89 -5.60
CA LYS A 284 -10.19 -5.02 -4.62
C LYS A 284 -9.36 -4.99 -3.35
N ALA A 285 -8.98 -3.79 -2.93
CA ALA A 285 -8.40 -3.53 -1.63
C ALA A 285 -9.38 -2.71 -0.79
N GLU A 286 -9.44 -2.97 0.51
CA GLU A 286 -10.22 -2.15 1.41
C GLU A 286 -9.43 -0.89 1.80
N THR A 287 -10.16 0.23 2.01
CA THR A 287 -9.57 1.46 2.56
C THR A 287 -9.07 1.17 3.97
N THR A 288 -7.85 1.58 4.27
CA THR A 288 -7.22 1.41 5.59
C THR A 288 -6.83 2.74 6.20
N ASN A 289 -6.65 2.80 7.52
CA ASN A 289 -6.25 4.00 8.24
C ASN A 289 -4.92 3.77 8.97
N ILE A 290 -4.04 4.75 8.86
CA ILE A 290 -2.80 4.82 9.64
C ILE A 290 -3.05 5.73 10.83
N GLU A 291 -3.34 5.16 12.00
CA GLU A 291 -3.62 5.91 13.22
C GLU A 291 -2.34 6.46 13.86
N LEU A 292 -2.37 7.74 14.26
CA LEU A 292 -1.25 8.46 14.87
C LEU A 292 -1.60 9.00 16.28
N ASN A 293 -2.42 8.27 17.02
CA ASN A 293 -3.02 8.73 18.28
C ASN A 293 -2.01 8.93 19.43
N ASP A 294 -0.92 8.17 19.47
CA ASP A 294 0.01 8.09 20.61
C ASP A 294 1.22 9.03 20.47
N LEU A 295 1.05 10.16 19.76
CA LEU A 295 2.09 11.17 19.64
C LEU A 295 2.08 12.16 20.80
N PRO A 296 3.24 12.68 21.21
CA PRO A 296 3.35 13.71 22.24
C PRO A 296 2.56 14.97 21.90
N ASP A 297 1.92 15.57 22.93
CA ASP A 297 1.00 16.72 22.75
C ASP A 297 1.65 17.94 22.07
N PHE A 298 2.96 18.17 22.28
CA PHE A 298 3.64 19.29 21.63
C PHE A 298 3.74 19.17 20.10
N LEU A 299 3.65 17.94 19.56
CA LEU A 299 3.59 17.70 18.11
C LEU A 299 2.18 17.94 17.54
N LYS A 300 1.15 17.88 18.41
CA LYS A 300 -0.26 18.03 18.02
C LYS A 300 -0.76 19.48 18.03
N ASP A 301 0.09 20.46 18.44
CA ASP A 301 -0.28 21.88 18.43
C ASP A 301 -0.60 22.34 17.01
N GLU A 302 -1.71 23.08 16.83
CA GLU A 302 -2.19 23.51 15.51
C GLU A 302 -1.22 24.42 14.76
N GLU A 303 -0.32 25.08 15.47
CA GLU A 303 0.71 25.94 14.89
C GLU A 303 2.02 25.18 14.59
N THR A 304 2.16 23.93 15.06
CA THR A 304 3.30 23.08 14.76
C THR A 304 3.30 22.71 13.27
N ARG A 305 4.47 22.82 12.64
CA ARG A 305 4.72 22.42 11.26
C ARG A 305 5.95 21.54 11.22
N MET A 306 5.76 20.33 10.70
CA MET A 306 6.82 19.32 10.63
C MET A 306 7.38 19.29 9.19
N ASP A 307 8.61 19.73 9.01
CA ASP A 307 9.34 19.59 7.74
C ASP A 307 10.31 18.41 7.88
N ILE A 308 9.79 17.19 7.73
CA ILE A 308 10.55 15.95 7.93
C ILE A 308 11.43 15.70 6.71
N THR A 309 12.69 15.36 6.96
CA THR A 309 13.70 15.18 5.90
C THR A 309 13.31 14.09 4.90
N ASN A 310 12.94 12.91 5.39
CA ASN A 310 12.59 11.80 4.52
C ASN A 310 11.63 10.80 5.21
N PRO A 311 10.33 11.11 5.29
CA PRO A 311 9.35 10.13 5.73
C PRO A 311 9.26 9.01 4.70
N VAL A 312 9.13 7.76 5.17
CA VAL A 312 9.06 6.56 4.34
C VAL A 312 7.80 5.78 4.67
N ILE A 313 7.09 5.35 3.65
CA ILE A 313 6.01 4.36 3.75
C ILE A 313 6.44 3.15 2.92
N LEU A 314 6.54 1.99 3.56
CA LEU A 314 6.81 0.73 2.90
C LEU A 314 5.49 0.04 2.58
N LEU A 315 5.28 -0.30 1.31
CA LEU A 315 4.23 -1.22 0.87
C LEU A 315 4.86 -2.60 0.68
N ARG A 316 4.40 -3.57 1.46
CA ARG A 316 4.81 -4.97 1.36
C ARG A 316 3.64 -5.75 0.78
N ALA A 317 3.87 -6.48 -0.32
CA ALA A 317 2.85 -7.31 -0.94
C ALA A 317 3.45 -8.55 -1.58
N GLU A 318 2.71 -9.66 -1.56
CA GLU A 318 3.05 -10.87 -2.30
C GLU A 318 2.05 -11.07 -3.43
N ASN A 319 2.45 -10.68 -4.65
CA ASN A 319 1.63 -10.84 -5.83
C ASN A 319 1.73 -12.29 -6.35
N GLN A 320 0.66 -13.08 -6.20
CA GLN A 320 0.61 -14.46 -6.68
C GLN A 320 0.26 -14.58 -8.17
N LEU A 321 -0.16 -13.48 -8.81
CA LEU A 321 -0.33 -13.44 -10.26
C LEU A 321 1.04 -13.38 -10.95
N GLU A 322 1.17 -13.98 -12.12
CA GLU A 322 2.36 -13.80 -12.95
C GLU A 322 2.39 -12.40 -13.59
N THR A 323 1.21 -11.80 -13.79
CA THR A 323 1.08 -10.45 -14.34
C THR A 323 1.44 -9.38 -13.30
N PRO A 324 2.21 -8.33 -13.67
CA PRO A 324 2.47 -7.21 -12.80
C PRO A 324 1.19 -6.43 -12.47
N VAL A 325 1.09 -5.99 -11.21
CA VAL A 325 -0.01 -5.15 -10.72
C VAL A 325 0.54 -3.76 -10.43
N GLU A 326 -0.05 -2.73 -11.02
CA GLU A 326 0.22 -1.36 -10.61
C GLU A 326 -0.69 -0.97 -9.45
N VAL A 327 -0.18 -0.14 -8.55
CA VAL A 327 -0.95 0.39 -7.43
C VAL A 327 -1.03 1.90 -7.58
N ASP A 328 -2.24 2.41 -7.74
CA ASP A 328 -2.54 3.81 -7.50
C ASP A 328 -2.99 3.97 -6.05
N ALA A 329 -2.69 5.10 -5.43
CA ALA A 329 -3.10 5.36 -4.06
C ALA A 329 -3.42 6.84 -3.83
N VAL A 330 -4.39 7.08 -2.96
CA VAL A 330 -4.70 8.38 -2.40
C VAL A 330 -4.52 8.30 -0.88
N LEU A 331 -3.64 9.12 -0.34
CA LEU A 331 -3.39 9.22 1.09
C LEU A 331 -3.97 10.56 1.56
N THR A 332 -4.91 10.53 2.48
CA THR A 332 -5.65 11.69 2.95
C THR A 332 -5.45 11.87 4.44
N PRO A 333 -4.74 12.92 4.91
CA PRO A 333 -4.59 13.18 6.33
C PRO A 333 -5.88 13.73 6.92
N MET A 334 -6.32 13.16 8.05
CA MET A 334 -7.57 13.45 8.72
C MET A 334 -7.35 14.10 10.08
N LYS A 335 -8.20 15.07 10.43
CA LYS A 335 -8.25 15.68 11.76
C LYS A 335 -9.68 15.59 12.30
N GLY A 336 -9.89 14.73 13.29
CA GLY A 336 -11.25 14.29 13.65
C GLY A 336 -11.91 13.61 12.45
N ASN A 337 -13.09 14.09 12.05
CA ASN A 337 -13.83 13.56 10.89
C ASN A 337 -13.65 14.41 9.62
N ALA A 338 -12.65 15.27 9.56
CA ALA A 338 -12.43 16.19 8.44
C ALA A 338 -11.05 15.99 7.82
N GLN A 339 -11.02 16.00 6.49
CA GLN A 339 -9.77 16.03 5.74
C GLN A 339 -9.02 17.34 6.01
N ILE A 340 -7.69 17.27 6.08
CA ILE A 340 -6.83 18.45 6.09
C ILE A 340 -6.70 18.96 4.66
N ASP A 341 -7.31 20.09 4.36
CA ASP A 341 -7.41 20.64 3.02
C ASP A 341 -6.04 20.87 2.35
N GLY A 342 -5.92 20.39 1.10
CA GLY A 342 -4.74 20.59 0.26
C GLY A 342 -3.50 19.78 0.68
N LYS A 343 -3.67 18.78 1.54
CA LYS A 343 -2.60 17.89 2.02
C LYS A 343 -2.74 16.45 1.54
N GLU A 344 -3.67 16.19 0.64
CA GLU A 344 -3.84 14.90 -0.02
C GLU A 344 -2.64 14.56 -0.90
N VAL A 345 -2.10 13.36 -0.78
CA VAL A 345 -0.97 12.86 -1.56
C VAL A 345 -1.44 11.74 -2.50
N LYS A 346 -1.14 11.89 -3.79
CA LYS A 346 -1.47 10.92 -4.84
C LYS A 346 -0.24 10.21 -5.34
N VAL A 347 -0.34 8.90 -5.49
CA VAL A 347 0.75 8.02 -5.90
C VAL A 347 0.28 7.13 -7.04
N GLY A 348 1.17 6.81 -7.98
CA GLY A 348 0.92 5.89 -9.08
C GLY A 348 0.64 6.53 -10.43
N SER A 349 0.66 5.70 -11.47
CA SER A 349 0.57 6.12 -12.88
C SER A 349 -0.80 6.70 -13.24
N GLY A 350 -1.87 6.27 -12.58
CA GLY A 350 -3.22 6.80 -12.76
C GLY A 350 -3.35 8.28 -12.44
N TYR A 351 -2.45 8.82 -11.61
CA TYR A 351 -2.36 10.23 -11.28
C TYR A 351 -1.22 10.96 -12.00
N GLY A 352 -0.59 10.32 -13.01
CA GLY A 352 0.54 10.88 -13.75
C GLY A 352 1.83 10.98 -12.91
N LYS A 353 1.94 10.20 -11.85
CA LYS A 353 3.11 10.07 -10.98
C LYS A 353 3.94 8.83 -11.38
N THR A 354 5.05 8.60 -10.69
CA THR A 354 5.87 7.39 -10.89
C THR A 354 5.06 6.14 -10.60
N PRO A 355 5.05 5.12 -11.50
CA PRO A 355 4.33 3.88 -11.26
C PRO A 355 4.84 3.14 -10.02
N VAL A 356 3.92 2.60 -9.23
CA VAL A 356 4.17 1.66 -8.14
C VAL A 356 3.80 0.28 -8.66
N VAL A 357 4.80 -0.57 -8.89
CA VAL A 357 4.61 -1.85 -9.59
C VAL A 357 4.93 -3.01 -8.66
N LEU A 358 3.94 -3.87 -8.44
CA LEU A 358 4.08 -5.17 -7.77
C LEU A 358 4.38 -6.23 -8.84
N ALA A 359 5.64 -6.60 -8.97
CA ALA A 359 6.04 -7.74 -9.80
C ALA A 359 5.51 -9.05 -9.22
N SER A 360 5.51 -10.13 -10.00
CA SER A 360 5.18 -11.46 -9.49
C SER A 360 6.08 -11.84 -8.29
N GLY A 361 5.47 -12.39 -7.23
CA GLY A 361 6.15 -12.76 -5.98
C GLY A 361 6.20 -11.64 -4.96
N LYS A 362 7.24 -11.64 -4.10
CA LYS A 362 7.37 -10.72 -2.97
C LYS A 362 7.90 -9.35 -3.38
N ASN A 363 7.21 -8.32 -2.93
CA ASN A 363 7.56 -6.92 -3.18
C ASN A 363 7.67 -6.16 -1.87
N VAL A 364 8.66 -5.29 -1.77
CA VAL A 364 8.81 -4.29 -0.71
C VAL A 364 9.14 -2.96 -1.39
N ILE A 365 8.16 -2.10 -1.50
CA ILE A 365 8.26 -0.83 -2.20
C ILE A 365 8.33 0.29 -1.18
N ALA A 366 9.37 1.12 -1.26
CA ALA A 366 9.52 2.30 -0.42
C ALA A 366 9.00 3.53 -1.16
N LEU A 367 7.99 4.17 -0.59
CA LEU A 367 7.51 5.49 -0.98
C LEU A 367 8.21 6.50 -0.06
N SER A 368 9.02 7.39 -0.61
CA SER A 368 9.79 8.33 0.20
C SER A 368 9.96 9.68 -0.49
N ARG A 369 10.18 10.74 0.32
CA ARG A 369 10.34 12.11 -0.18
C ARG A 369 11.53 12.24 -1.14
N THR A 370 12.64 11.61 -0.82
CA THR A 370 13.88 11.71 -1.62
C THR A 370 13.95 10.69 -2.75
N GLY A 371 13.17 9.62 -2.70
CA GLY A 371 13.32 8.45 -3.58
C GLY A 371 14.43 7.51 -3.13
N GLU A 372 14.96 7.68 -1.92
CA GLU A 372 16.00 6.84 -1.32
C GLU A 372 15.49 6.22 -0.02
N CYS A 373 15.78 4.96 0.19
CA CYS A 373 15.47 4.22 1.41
C CYS A 373 16.62 3.28 1.73
N THR A 374 17.05 3.28 2.99
CA THR A 374 18.15 2.43 3.49
C THR A 374 17.66 1.20 4.24
N ILE A 375 16.35 1.01 4.34
CA ILE A 375 15.74 -0.15 5.02
C ILE A 375 16.06 -1.42 4.22
N GLU A 376 16.54 -2.43 4.94
CA GLU A 376 16.93 -3.71 4.32
C GLU A 376 15.72 -4.44 3.72
N GLY A 377 15.93 -5.05 2.55
CA GLY A 377 14.91 -5.84 1.85
C GLY A 377 14.01 -5.04 0.91
N VAL A 378 14.19 -3.73 0.78
CA VAL A 378 13.47 -2.91 -0.20
C VAL A 378 13.83 -3.37 -1.61
N THR A 379 12.80 -3.69 -2.42
CA THR A 379 12.93 -4.15 -3.80
C THR A 379 12.84 -3.00 -4.81
N SER A 380 12.14 -1.94 -4.47
CA SER A 380 11.95 -0.76 -5.31
C SER A 380 11.78 0.51 -4.49
N ASN A 381 12.30 1.62 -4.99
CA ASN A 381 12.14 2.95 -4.40
C ASN A 381 11.33 3.84 -5.34
N VAL A 382 10.32 4.49 -4.81
CA VAL A 382 9.46 5.44 -5.52
C VAL A 382 9.55 6.81 -4.85
N LYS A 383 9.91 7.83 -5.60
CA LYS A 383 9.97 9.21 -5.11
C LYS A 383 8.57 9.81 -5.09
N VAL A 384 8.17 10.29 -3.90
CA VAL A 384 6.90 11.00 -3.65
C VAL A 384 7.25 12.34 -2.97
N GLU A 385 7.47 13.38 -3.78
CA GLU A 385 8.01 14.67 -3.30
C GLU A 385 7.12 15.34 -2.25
N ASP A 386 5.82 15.14 -2.36
CA ASP A 386 4.75 15.71 -1.53
C ASP A 386 4.38 14.83 -0.33
N ILE A 387 5.05 13.69 -0.09
CA ILE A 387 4.72 12.77 1.02
C ILE A 387 4.81 13.45 2.40
N ASN A 388 5.64 14.48 2.56
CA ASN A 388 5.73 15.23 3.82
C ASN A 388 4.46 16.03 4.13
N ASP A 389 3.64 16.33 3.13
CA ASP A 389 2.38 17.06 3.32
C ASP A 389 1.41 16.31 4.25
N LEU A 390 1.50 14.99 4.27
CA LEU A 390 0.73 14.13 5.18
C LEU A 390 1.02 14.41 6.66
N LEU A 391 2.23 14.88 6.97
CA LEU A 391 2.74 15.03 8.34
C LEU A 391 3.14 16.47 8.67
N GLU A 392 3.06 17.40 7.72
CA GLU A 392 3.41 18.80 7.98
C GLU A 392 2.60 19.39 9.14
N THR A 393 1.31 19.12 9.16
CA THR A 393 0.46 19.28 10.36
C THR A 393 0.04 17.89 10.78
N ILE A 394 0.40 17.47 11.98
CA ILE A 394 0.14 16.11 12.45
C ILE A 394 -1.37 15.80 12.42
N PRO A 395 -1.81 14.84 11.60
CA PRO A 395 -3.19 14.38 11.59
C PRO A 395 -3.48 13.44 12.78
N ASP A 396 -4.73 13.10 12.99
CA ASP A 396 -5.13 12.05 13.93
C ASP A 396 -4.94 10.68 13.26
N ASP A 397 -5.26 10.61 11.97
CA ASP A 397 -5.03 9.43 11.12
C ASP A 397 -4.80 9.85 9.65
N ILE A 398 -4.29 8.89 8.86
CA ILE A 398 -4.17 9.03 7.40
C ILE A 398 -5.01 7.93 6.77
N GLU A 399 -6.09 8.31 6.10
CA GLU A 399 -6.86 7.39 5.28
C GLU A 399 -6.09 7.02 4.02
N VAL A 400 -5.99 5.73 3.72
CA VAL A 400 -5.27 5.20 2.56
C VAL A 400 -6.25 4.43 1.67
N ASP A 401 -6.57 5.01 0.51
CA ASP A 401 -7.35 4.39 -0.55
C ASP A 401 -6.38 3.79 -1.58
N LEU A 402 -6.30 2.46 -1.63
CA LEU A 402 -5.46 1.72 -2.56
C LEU A 402 -6.30 1.22 -3.73
N GLN A 403 -5.82 1.46 -4.94
CA GLN A 403 -6.46 1.05 -6.19
C GLN A 403 -5.50 0.17 -7.00
N PRO A 404 -5.38 -1.12 -6.67
CA PRO A 404 -4.56 -2.05 -7.45
C PRO A 404 -5.20 -2.27 -8.82
N VAL A 405 -4.41 -2.19 -9.88
CA VAL A 405 -4.91 -2.33 -11.25
C VAL A 405 -3.87 -3.02 -12.13
N VAL A 406 -4.35 -3.88 -13.02
CA VAL A 406 -3.52 -4.49 -14.05
C VAL A 406 -3.65 -3.68 -15.34
N ARG A 407 -2.59 -2.94 -15.71
CA ARG A 407 -2.55 -2.11 -16.94
C ARG A 407 -1.69 -2.72 -18.05
N ASN A 408 -1.30 -3.98 -17.90
CA ASN A 408 -0.38 -4.62 -18.80
C ASN A 408 -1.11 -5.23 -20.01
N GLU A 409 -0.57 -5.02 -21.21
CA GLU A 409 -1.04 -5.58 -22.47
C GLU A 409 -0.19 -6.80 -22.91
N GLY A 410 0.74 -7.25 -22.09
CA GLY A 410 1.57 -8.44 -22.35
C GLY A 410 0.83 -9.74 -22.11
N TYR A 411 1.31 -10.83 -22.73
CA TYR A 411 0.78 -12.17 -22.51
C TYR A 411 1.40 -12.78 -21.27
N TYR A 412 0.54 -13.19 -20.34
CA TYR A 412 0.87 -13.90 -19.10
C TYR A 412 0.09 -15.19 -19.00
N THR A 413 0.59 -16.11 -18.20
CA THR A 413 -0.10 -17.38 -17.94
C THR A 413 -0.80 -17.31 -16.58
N ALA A 414 -2.03 -17.79 -16.51
CA ALA A 414 -2.77 -17.92 -15.26
C ALA A 414 -3.51 -19.26 -15.20
N GLU A 415 -3.67 -19.78 -13.98
CA GLU A 415 -4.57 -20.90 -13.69
C GLU A 415 -5.99 -20.36 -13.52
N LEU A 416 -6.91 -20.90 -14.29
CA LEU A 416 -8.32 -20.54 -14.22
C LEU A 416 -9.01 -21.30 -13.07
N GLY A 417 -9.97 -20.67 -12.41
CA GLY A 417 -10.68 -21.24 -11.27
C GLY A 417 -9.90 -21.25 -9.95
N ARG A 418 -8.64 -20.79 -9.95
CA ARG A 418 -7.82 -20.63 -8.75
C ARG A 418 -8.07 -19.26 -8.11
N ALA A 419 -8.15 -19.23 -6.78
CA ALA A 419 -8.10 -17.99 -6.02
C ALA A 419 -6.63 -17.54 -5.87
N TYR A 420 -6.33 -16.32 -6.29
CA TYR A 420 -5.04 -15.66 -6.12
C TYR A 420 -5.13 -14.69 -4.96
N GLU A 421 -4.36 -14.94 -3.93
CA GLU A 421 -4.25 -14.05 -2.78
C GLU A 421 -3.14 -13.03 -3.00
N MET A 422 -3.28 -11.85 -2.40
CA MET A 422 -2.27 -10.80 -2.39
C MET A 422 -2.07 -10.28 -0.96
N PRO A 423 -1.47 -11.09 -0.07
CA PRO A 423 -1.16 -10.65 1.28
C PRO A 423 -0.38 -9.35 1.24
N SER A 424 -0.94 -8.31 1.85
CA SER A 424 -0.39 -6.96 1.78
C SER A 424 -0.33 -6.33 3.16
N SER A 425 0.66 -5.49 3.40
CA SER A 425 0.80 -4.70 4.62
C SER A 425 1.53 -3.40 4.33
N TYR A 426 1.30 -2.40 5.16
CA TYR A 426 2.12 -1.19 5.17
C TYR A 426 2.99 -1.12 6.42
N GLU A 427 4.09 -0.36 6.30
CA GLU A 427 4.94 0.01 7.42
C GLU A 427 5.36 1.46 7.23
N VAL A 428 5.00 2.30 8.19
CA VAL A 428 5.44 3.71 8.23
C VAL A 428 6.72 3.79 9.02
N ASP A 429 7.73 4.46 8.49
CA ASP A 429 8.98 4.78 9.18
C ASP A 429 9.33 6.24 8.94
N VAL A 430 9.10 7.05 9.96
CA VAL A 430 9.30 8.50 9.91
C VAL A 430 10.38 8.89 10.90
N PRO A 431 11.62 9.12 10.43
CA PRO A 431 12.67 9.66 11.29
C PRO A 431 12.30 11.09 11.69
N LEU A 432 12.32 11.40 12.99
CA LEU A 432 12.12 12.77 13.49
C LEU A 432 13.37 13.61 13.24
N SER A 433 13.69 13.76 11.96
CA SER A 433 14.79 14.54 11.42
C SER A 433 14.19 15.60 10.49
N PHE A 434 14.57 16.88 10.68
CA PHE A 434 13.82 17.98 10.12
C PHE A 434 14.65 18.84 9.18
N GLU A 435 13.96 19.50 8.24
CA GLU A 435 14.48 20.48 7.30
C GLU A 435 14.19 21.91 7.79
N GLN A 436 14.42 22.90 6.92
CA GLN A 436 14.45 24.32 7.30
C GLN A 436 13.10 24.96 7.68
N ASN A 437 11.97 24.35 7.27
CA ASN A 437 10.65 24.92 7.51
C ASN A 437 10.00 24.38 8.80
N LEU A 438 10.76 23.69 9.64
CA LEU A 438 10.29 23.22 10.94
C LEU A 438 9.81 24.38 11.80
N ASN A 439 8.65 24.24 12.41
CA ASN A 439 8.11 25.13 13.43
C ASN A 439 7.46 24.30 14.54
N ILE A 440 8.13 24.16 15.67
CA ILE A 440 7.55 23.47 16.84
C ILE A 440 7.23 24.51 17.90
N VAL A 441 6.00 24.43 18.41
CA VAL A 441 5.50 25.32 19.45
C VAL A 441 5.59 24.64 20.80
N TYR A 442 6.17 25.35 21.78
CA TYR A 442 6.28 24.91 23.16
C TYR A 442 5.65 25.95 24.08
N ASN A 443 4.63 25.54 24.84
CA ASN A 443 3.92 26.37 25.80
C ASN A 443 4.41 26.06 27.22
N ASP A 444 4.78 27.10 27.99
CA ASP A 444 5.17 26.97 29.38
C ASP A 444 4.72 28.17 30.22
N SER A 445 4.80 28.08 31.54
CA SER A 445 4.41 29.16 32.43
C SER A 445 5.16 29.16 33.76
N VAL A 446 5.50 30.35 34.23
CA VAL A 446 5.91 30.58 35.60
C VAL A 446 4.69 30.96 36.42
N GLN A 447 4.43 30.29 37.53
CA GLN A 447 3.24 30.43 38.36
C GLN A 447 3.57 30.85 39.78
N ASP A 448 2.56 31.22 40.56
CA ASP A 448 2.71 31.61 41.99
C ASP A 448 3.55 32.88 42.27
N LEU A 449 3.81 33.66 41.20
CA LEU A 449 4.61 34.91 41.34
C LEU A 449 4.01 35.91 42.34
N ASN A 450 2.70 35.90 42.51
CA ASN A 450 2.02 36.75 43.48
C ASN A 450 2.48 36.56 44.88
N LYS A 451 2.91 35.33 45.27
CA LYS A 451 3.40 35.04 46.62
C LYS A 451 4.67 35.87 46.96
N ASP A 452 5.52 36.06 45.97
CA ASP A 452 6.79 36.75 46.10
C ASP A 452 6.71 38.26 45.77
N LEU A 453 5.78 38.60 44.86
CA LEU A 453 5.59 40.00 44.40
C LEU A 453 4.57 40.78 45.21
N ASN A 454 3.82 40.17 46.12
CA ASN A 454 2.74 40.78 46.89
C ASN A 454 3.25 41.94 47.76
N ASP A 455 4.43 41.84 48.35
CA ASP A 455 5.00 42.91 49.18
C ASP A 455 5.43 44.13 48.40
N LEU A 456 5.40 44.09 47.04
CA LEU A 456 5.70 45.19 46.16
C LEU A 456 4.47 46.10 45.90
N ASP A 457 3.34 45.88 46.56
CA ASP A 457 2.13 46.70 46.48
C ASP A 457 2.35 48.17 46.87
N LYS A 458 3.34 48.41 47.72
CA LYS A 458 3.77 49.72 48.20
C LYS A 458 4.87 50.37 47.38
N VAL A 459 5.39 49.69 46.39
CA VAL A 459 6.46 50.19 45.53
C VAL A 459 5.86 50.78 44.25
N ILE A 460 6.11 52.03 43.98
CA ILE A 460 5.66 52.73 42.76
C ILE A 460 6.62 52.35 41.62
N LEU A 461 6.22 51.41 40.77
CA LEU A 461 7.01 50.96 39.64
C LEU A 461 6.15 51.06 38.37
N LYS A 462 6.71 51.67 37.31
CA LYS A 462 6.10 51.72 35.98
C LYS A 462 6.75 50.77 34.98
N LYS A 463 7.94 50.25 35.32
CA LYS A 463 8.73 49.36 34.47
C LYS A 463 9.34 48.25 35.30
N ALA A 464 9.37 47.04 34.73
CA ALA A 464 10.09 45.91 35.29
C ALA A 464 10.69 45.06 34.17
N ASN A 465 11.82 44.45 34.42
CA ASN A 465 12.45 43.51 33.50
C ASN A 465 12.38 42.12 34.10
N VAL A 466 11.88 41.17 33.34
CA VAL A 466 11.92 39.74 33.68
C VAL A 466 13.05 39.10 32.88
N LEU A 467 14.03 38.55 33.58
CA LEU A 467 15.21 37.91 33.01
C LEU A 467 14.99 36.39 32.99
N LEU A 468 15.04 35.84 31.79
CA LEU A 468 14.98 34.39 31.55
C LEU A 468 16.36 33.93 31.04
N THR A 469 17.03 33.05 31.76
CA THR A 469 18.27 32.41 31.32
C THR A 469 17.94 31.02 30.78
N VAL A 470 18.31 30.78 29.53
CA VAL A 470 17.99 29.53 28.83
C VAL A 470 19.26 28.91 28.27
N ASP A 471 19.50 27.64 28.63
CA ASP A 471 20.55 26.81 28.05
C ASP A 471 19.96 25.92 26.94
N ASN A 472 20.39 26.17 25.71
CA ASN A 472 19.91 25.45 24.53
C ASN A 472 20.98 24.49 23.98
N ALA A 473 20.73 23.20 24.07
CA ALA A 473 21.59 22.15 23.53
C ALA A 473 21.11 21.63 22.16
N ILE A 474 20.02 22.16 21.62
CA ILE A 474 19.51 21.71 20.32
C ILE A 474 20.02 22.60 19.16
N PRO A 475 20.14 22.08 17.94
CA PRO A 475 20.56 22.85 16.77
C PRO A 475 19.41 23.71 16.19
N LEU A 476 18.39 23.98 16.98
CA LEU A 476 17.29 24.86 16.64
C LEU A 476 17.33 26.12 17.47
N LYS A 477 17.03 27.24 16.85
CA LYS A 477 16.86 28.51 17.51
C LYS A 477 15.47 28.58 18.15
N LEU A 478 15.37 29.03 19.41
CA LEU A 478 14.07 29.29 20.03
C LEU A 478 13.76 30.76 19.96
N GLN A 479 12.53 31.12 19.63
CA GLN A 479 12.07 32.49 19.56
C GLN A 479 10.96 32.76 20.58
N LEU A 480 11.09 33.84 21.35
CA LEU A 480 10.05 34.35 22.22
C LEU A 480 9.62 35.73 21.72
N LYS A 481 8.43 35.83 21.18
CA LYS A 481 7.86 37.10 20.75
C LYS A 481 7.00 37.73 21.85
N PRO A 482 6.93 39.10 21.96
CA PRO A 482 6.10 39.78 22.98
C PRO A 482 4.62 39.36 22.94
N GLU A 483 4.07 39.13 21.75
CA GLU A 483 2.68 38.66 21.56
C GLU A 483 2.44 37.25 22.10
N ASN A 484 3.49 36.47 22.23
CA ASN A 484 3.45 35.10 22.74
C ASN A 484 3.60 35.01 24.27
N VAL A 485 3.57 36.16 24.96
CA VAL A 485 3.61 36.24 26.42
C VAL A 485 2.27 36.68 26.94
N LEU A 486 1.66 35.92 27.86
CA LEU A 486 0.43 36.28 28.56
C LEU A 486 0.74 36.46 30.04
N ILE A 487 0.34 37.61 30.59
CA ILE A 487 0.51 37.92 32.00
C ILE A 487 -0.85 37.83 32.67
N LYS A 488 -0.98 37.03 33.71
CA LYS A 488 -2.24 36.74 34.39
C LYS A 488 -2.18 37.03 35.88
N ASP A 489 -3.34 37.42 36.40
CA ASP A 489 -3.56 37.58 37.86
C ASP A 489 -3.86 36.25 38.54
N VAL A 490 -4.05 36.28 39.87
CA VAL A 490 -4.37 35.08 40.71
C VAL A 490 -5.72 34.42 40.32
N TYR A 491 -6.58 35.11 39.59
CA TYR A 491 -7.86 34.60 39.11
C TYR A 491 -7.73 34.04 37.67
N GLY A 492 -6.56 34.12 37.07
CA GLY A 492 -6.30 33.67 35.70
C GLY A 492 -6.69 34.66 34.62
N ASN A 493 -7.10 35.91 34.98
CA ASN A 493 -7.43 36.94 34.00
C ASN A 493 -6.15 37.58 33.44
N GLU A 494 -6.15 37.85 32.13
CA GLU A 494 -5.03 38.57 31.50
C GLU A 494 -4.96 40.02 31.94
N LEU A 495 -3.76 40.44 32.37
CA LEU A 495 -3.47 41.84 32.71
C LEU A 495 -3.12 42.64 31.44
N THR A 496 -4.13 42.91 30.61
CA THR A 496 -3.98 43.58 29.30
C THR A 496 -3.41 45.00 29.38
N ALA A 497 -3.48 45.67 30.56
CA ALA A 497 -2.87 46.97 30.81
C ALA A 497 -1.34 46.91 30.93
N VAL A 498 -0.75 45.73 31.09
CA VAL A 498 0.69 45.52 31.13
C VAL A 498 1.21 45.35 29.69
N LYS A 499 1.96 46.34 29.22
CA LYS A 499 2.61 46.26 27.91
C LYS A 499 3.90 45.41 28.03
N LYS A 500 4.08 44.55 27.07
CA LYS A 500 5.17 43.58 26.96
C LYS A 500 6.05 43.95 25.78
N THR A 501 7.36 44.05 25.96
CA THR A 501 8.31 44.26 24.85
C THR A 501 9.58 43.45 25.11
N ILE A 502 10.15 42.92 24.03
CA ILE A 502 11.44 42.25 24.02
C ILE A 502 12.26 42.92 22.91
N GLU A 503 13.51 43.27 23.18
CA GLU A 503 14.40 43.80 22.17
C GLU A 503 14.61 42.74 21.08
N GLU A 504 14.65 43.17 19.82
CA GLU A 504 14.64 42.29 18.67
C GLU A 504 15.81 41.29 18.67
N ASP A 505 16.99 41.75 19.11
CA ASP A 505 18.18 40.91 19.28
C ASP A 505 18.15 40.01 20.52
N LYS A 506 17.19 40.23 21.44
CA LYS A 506 16.97 39.47 22.68
C LYS A 506 15.74 38.56 22.64
N GLN A 507 15.17 38.36 21.47
CA GLN A 507 14.02 37.44 21.28
C GLN A 507 14.44 36.00 21.04
N TYR A 508 15.73 35.74 20.87
CA TYR A 508 16.22 34.42 20.46
C TYR A 508 17.10 33.77 21.50
N VAL A 509 16.85 32.48 21.70
CA VAL A 509 17.77 31.56 22.34
C VAL A 509 18.61 30.93 21.24
N THR A 510 19.92 31.11 21.31
CA THR A 510 20.88 30.67 20.30
C THR A 510 20.93 29.14 20.23
N GLU A 511 21.00 28.61 19.03
CA GLU A 511 21.16 27.19 18.77
C GLU A 511 22.54 26.65 19.20
N SER A 512 22.60 25.39 19.56
CA SER A 512 23.86 24.65 19.69
C SER A 512 24.41 24.31 18.29
N THR A 513 25.71 24.47 18.11
CA THR A 513 26.36 24.16 16.82
C THR A 513 26.71 22.67 16.66
N ASP A 514 26.86 21.96 17.76
CA ASP A 514 27.23 20.53 17.79
C ASP A 514 26.12 19.61 18.33
N GLY A 515 25.02 20.20 18.83
CA GLY A 515 23.92 19.44 19.45
C GLY A 515 24.27 18.78 20.77
N GLU A 516 25.50 18.97 21.28
CA GLU A 516 25.98 18.35 22.54
C GLU A 516 26.21 19.36 23.64
N LYS A 517 26.76 20.54 23.31
CA LYS A 517 27.07 21.59 24.26
C LYS A 517 25.98 22.65 24.30
N PRO A 518 25.37 22.87 25.48
CA PRO A 518 24.38 23.92 25.60
C PRO A 518 25.00 25.29 25.38
N VAL A 519 24.26 26.14 24.68
CA VAL A 519 24.57 27.57 24.52
C VAL A 519 23.60 28.34 25.40
N THR A 520 24.17 29.11 26.38
CA THR A 520 23.39 29.94 27.29
C THR A 520 22.95 31.22 26.57
N SER A 521 21.69 31.58 26.66
CA SER A 521 21.11 32.81 26.16
C SER A 521 20.28 33.50 27.25
N GLU A 522 20.24 34.82 27.21
CA GLU A 522 19.42 35.62 28.12
C GLU A 522 18.32 36.30 27.35
N LEU A 523 17.07 36.04 27.70
CA LEU A 523 15.87 36.71 27.21
C LEU A 523 15.43 37.76 28.22
N VAL A 524 15.19 38.97 27.78
CA VAL A 524 14.77 40.08 28.65
C VAL A 524 13.39 40.55 28.23
N LEU A 525 12.39 40.20 29.04
CA LEU A 525 11.02 40.69 28.87
C LEU A 525 10.82 41.99 29.64
N ASN A 526 10.61 43.08 28.92
CA ASN A 526 10.34 44.39 29.52
C ASN A 526 8.83 44.58 29.71
N LEU A 527 8.41 44.79 30.94
CA LEU A 527 7.03 45.06 31.35
C LEU A 527 6.85 46.54 31.67
N THR A 528 5.81 47.16 31.14
CA THR A 528 5.46 48.56 31.43
C THR A 528 3.97 48.68 31.69
N SER A 529 3.58 49.51 32.69
CA SER A 529 2.19 49.79 33.00
C SER A 529 2.01 51.17 33.57
N GLU A 530 0.86 51.82 33.32
CA GLU A 530 0.46 53.05 34.04
C GLU A 530 -0.03 52.73 35.45
N ASP A 531 -0.46 51.49 35.73
CA ASP A 531 -0.75 51.00 37.06
C ASP A 531 0.55 50.73 37.81
N THR A 532 0.89 51.58 38.77
CA THR A 532 2.14 51.51 39.51
C THR A 532 2.24 50.33 40.47
N ALA A 533 1.15 49.61 40.70
CA ALA A 533 1.10 48.41 41.52
C ALA A 533 0.94 47.14 40.67
N PHE A 534 1.19 47.20 39.36
CA PHE A 534 0.95 46.10 38.44
C PHE A 534 1.72 44.80 38.80
N LEU A 535 2.94 44.95 39.35
CA LEU A 535 3.77 43.81 39.73
C LEU A 535 3.13 42.93 40.78
N SER A 536 2.56 43.52 41.84
CA SER A 536 1.90 42.78 42.92
C SER A 536 0.62 42.04 42.44
N LYS A 537 0.12 42.34 41.23
CA LYS A 537 -1.02 41.68 40.63
C LYS A 537 -0.65 40.49 39.76
N ILE A 538 0.63 40.37 39.38
CA ILE A 538 1.10 39.27 38.53
C ILE A 538 1.20 37.99 39.37
N ASP A 539 0.48 36.95 38.94
CA ASP A 539 0.58 35.64 39.53
C ASP A 539 1.22 34.64 38.55
N ARG A 540 0.94 34.81 37.26
CA ARG A 540 1.42 33.88 36.25
C ARG A 540 1.91 34.61 35.00
N ILE A 541 3.03 34.16 34.45
CA ILE A 541 3.53 34.54 33.13
C ILE A 541 3.53 33.26 32.28
N CYS A 542 2.62 33.19 31.29
CA CYS A 542 2.62 32.15 30.30
C CYS A 542 3.40 32.61 29.08
N PHE A 543 4.20 31.79 28.51
CA PHE A 543 4.96 32.07 27.30
C PHE A 543 4.91 30.90 26.34
N LYS A 544 4.92 31.25 25.06
CA LYS A 544 4.98 30.35 23.93
C LYS A 544 6.31 30.55 23.23
N LEU A 545 7.20 29.56 23.31
CA LEU A 545 8.44 29.50 22.56
C LEU A 545 8.20 28.81 21.24
N THR A 546 8.81 29.30 20.18
CA THR A 546 8.75 28.69 18.86
C THR A 546 10.15 28.22 18.49
N ALA A 547 10.32 26.93 18.24
CA ALA A 547 11.54 26.39 17.68
C ALA A 547 11.54 26.64 16.16
N VAL A 548 12.57 27.33 15.69
CA VAL A 548 12.78 27.67 14.29
C VAL A 548 14.15 27.15 13.83
N PRO A 549 14.37 26.95 12.53
CA PRO A 549 15.69 26.53 12.05
C PRO A 549 16.77 27.52 12.45
N GLY A 550 17.94 26.99 12.85
CA GLY A 550 19.14 27.78 13.09
C GLY A 550 19.80 28.26 11.81
N SER A 551 20.93 28.96 11.94
CA SER A 551 21.70 29.48 10.81
C SER A 551 22.49 28.43 10.03
N ALA A 552 22.61 27.20 10.54
CA ALA A 552 23.34 26.10 9.91
C ALA A 552 22.51 25.53 8.75
N THR A 553 22.74 26.01 7.54
CA THR A 553 22.16 25.49 6.31
C THR A 553 22.64 24.06 6.03
N GLY A 554 21.72 23.10 5.92
CA GLY A 554 22.01 21.72 5.54
C GLY A 554 22.28 20.75 6.69
N VAL A 555 22.11 21.19 7.94
CA VAL A 555 22.18 20.30 9.11
C VAL A 555 20.81 19.66 9.32
N ARG A 556 20.79 18.32 9.35
CA ARG A 556 19.61 17.54 9.76
C ARG A 556 19.42 17.72 11.26
N TYR A 557 18.27 18.18 11.67
CA TYR A 557 17.95 18.38 13.07
C TYR A 557 17.33 17.11 13.65
N CYS A 558 17.75 16.74 14.86
CA CYS A 558 17.33 15.53 15.54
C CYS A 558 16.69 15.91 16.88
N LEU A 559 15.45 15.51 17.12
CA LEU A 559 14.73 15.81 18.37
C LEU A 559 15.33 15.15 19.62
N ASP A 560 16.18 14.14 19.45
CA ASP A 560 16.85 13.44 20.58
C ASP A 560 17.72 14.38 21.44
N TRP A 561 18.00 15.59 20.97
CA TRP A 561 18.87 16.56 21.62
C TRP A 561 18.14 17.78 22.19
N LEU A 562 16.81 17.74 22.35
CA LEU A 562 16.03 18.84 22.92
C LEU A 562 16.27 18.92 24.45
N PHE A 563 17.43 19.44 24.85
CA PHE A 563 17.74 19.78 26.24
C PHE A 563 17.49 21.25 26.49
N LEU A 564 16.31 21.60 26.99
CA LEU A 564 16.09 22.92 27.56
C LEU A 564 16.55 22.90 29.03
N ARG A 565 17.68 23.54 29.30
CA ARG A 565 18.16 23.71 30.65
C ARG A 565 17.92 25.17 31.07
N LEU A 566 16.86 25.43 31.81
CA LEU A 566 16.66 26.69 32.45
C LEU A 566 17.45 26.65 33.79
N TRP A 567 18.54 27.40 33.87
CA TRP A 567 19.40 27.43 35.07
C TRP A 567 19.08 28.61 35.94
N GLY A 568 18.72 28.38 37.20
CA GLY A 568 18.94 29.33 38.27
C GLY A 568 20.31 29.08 38.91
N LYS A 569 21.12 30.09 39.07
CA LYS A 569 22.30 30.00 39.93
C LYS A 569 21.86 29.82 41.37
N GLN A 570 22.45 28.82 42.06
CA GLN A 570 22.52 28.77 43.52
C GLN A 570 23.28 29.95 44.08
#